data_38a5f88b122c45441ef4ac3dae1f7680
#
_entry.id   38a5f88b122c45441ef4ac3dae1f7680
#
_cell.length_a   1.000
_cell.length_b   1.000
_cell.length_c   1.000
_cell.angle_alpha   90.00
_cell.angle_beta   90.00
_cell.angle_gamma   90.00
#
_symmetry.space_group_name_H-M   'P 1'
#
loop_
_entity.id
_entity.type
_entity.pdbx_description
1 polymer ?
#
loop_
_entity_poly.entity_id
_entity_poly.type
_entity_poly.pdbx_seq_one_letter_code
_entity_poly.pdbx_strand_id
1 'polypeptide(L)'
;MVLDRIDHVGIACHDLAAKIAFYESVFDLTVVSREVNEEQGVREAMLRVAAAPGGSSWIQLLEPLGPDTPVGRFLARRGEGVHHIGYGVADITAALTAIGGRGVRLLDRRPRHGSMGAAIAFLHPADVGGVLTELVEAPGSMQTNSLQTEL
;
A
#
# COMPACT_ATOMS: atom_id res chain seq x y z
N MET A 1 4.03 -14.19 -13.49
CA MET A 1 4.74 -13.17 -12.67
C MET A 1 3.87 -12.84 -11.47
N VAL A 2 4.41 -12.90 -10.24
CA VAL A 2 3.58 -12.66 -9.03
C VAL A 2 3.27 -11.18 -8.86
N LEU A 3 4.27 -10.32 -9.02
CA LEU A 3 4.12 -8.87 -8.92
C LEU A 3 3.95 -8.28 -10.32
N ASP A 4 2.99 -7.38 -10.50
CA ASP A 4 2.71 -6.78 -11.81
C ASP A 4 3.10 -5.29 -11.92
N ARG A 5 3.27 -4.59 -10.81
CA ARG A 5 3.68 -3.18 -10.76
C ARG A 5 4.18 -2.77 -9.38
N ILE A 6 4.89 -1.66 -9.30
CA ILE A 6 5.02 -0.91 -8.06
C ILE A 6 3.76 -0.05 -7.96
N ASP A 7 2.94 -0.33 -6.95
CA ASP A 7 1.66 0.37 -6.76
C ASP A 7 1.87 1.71 -6.06
N HIS A 8 2.52 1.69 -4.90
CA HIS A 8 2.74 2.90 -4.12
C HIS A 8 3.96 2.80 -3.21
N VAL A 9 4.38 3.96 -2.72
CA VAL A 9 5.34 4.11 -1.62
C VAL A 9 4.60 4.72 -0.44
N GLY A 10 4.59 4.03 0.69
CA GLY A 10 4.03 4.50 1.95
C GLY A 10 5.05 5.30 2.74
N ILE A 11 4.70 6.53 3.10
CA ILE A 11 5.56 7.47 3.84
C ILE A 11 4.87 7.84 5.15
N ALA A 12 5.55 7.58 6.26
CA ALA A 12 5.08 7.96 7.59
C ALA A 12 5.36 9.44 7.86
N CYS A 13 4.38 10.15 8.41
CA CYS A 13 4.49 11.55 8.76
C CYS A 13 3.81 11.86 10.10
N HIS A 14 4.25 12.94 10.76
CA HIS A 14 3.66 13.40 12.01
C HIS A 14 2.37 14.19 11.80
N ASP A 15 2.29 14.95 10.71
CA ASP A 15 1.16 15.83 10.39
C ASP A 15 0.76 15.62 8.93
N LEU A 16 -0.37 14.93 8.72
CA LEU A 16 -0.85 14.58 7.39
C LEU A 16 -1.18 15.83 6.56
N ALA A 17 -1.86 16.82 7.16
CA ALA A 17 -2.26 18.03 6.44
C ALA A 17 -1.04 18.84 5.97
N ALA A 18 -0.04 19.00 6.83
CA ALA A 18 1.20 19.68 6.48
C ALA A 18 1.98 18.92 5.40
N LYS A 19 2.02 17.59 5.47
CA LYS A 19 2.71 16.78 4.47
C LYS A 19 2.01 16.81 3.11
N ILE A 20 0.68 16.75 3.10
CA ILE A 20 -0.10 16.93 1.87
C ILE A 20 0.21 18.29 1.23
N ALA A 21 0.16 19.37 2.00
CA ALA A 21 0.45 20.71 1.49
C ALA A 21 1.86 20.80 0.88
N PHE A 22 2.84 20.14 1.47
CA PHE A 22 4.20 20.06 0.92
C PHE A 22 4.23 19.40 -0.44
N TYR A 23 3.63 18.18 -0.56
CA TYR A 23 3.63 17.44 -1.83
C TYR A 23 2.82 18.14 -2.93
N GLU A 24 1.73 18.82 -2.57
CA GLU A 24 0.95 19.60 -3.52
C GLU A 24 1.73 20.81 -4.03
N SER A 25 2.40 21.55 -3.13
CA SER A 25 3.07 22.79 -3.50
C SER A 25 4.45 22.60 -4.15
N VAL A 26 5.17 21.55 -3.78
CA VAL A 26 6.55 21.31 -4.27
C VAL A 26 6.57 20.42 -5.50
N PHE A 27 5.69 19.42 -5.56
CA PHE A 27 5.68 18.41 -6.62
C PHE A 27 4.43 18.43 -7.49
N ASP A 28 3.52 19.36 -7.27
CA ASP A 28 2.24 19.47 -7.99
C ASP A 28 1.40 18.18 -7.96
N LEU A 29 1.53 17.38 -6.89
CA LEU A 29 0.74 16.16 -6.76
C LEU A 29 -0.71 16.48 -6.40
N THR A 30 -1.61 15.61 -6.85
CA THR A 30 -3.05 15.72 -6.57
C THR A 30 -3.46 14.67 -5.53
N VAL A 31 -4.11 15.11 -4.46
CA VAL A 31 -4.77 14.22 -3.50
C VAL A 31 -6.01 13.64 -4.15
N VAL A 32 -6.10 12.31 -4.18
CA VAL A 32 -7.25 11.60 -4.76
C VAL A 32 -8.14 11.01 -3.68
N SER A 33 -7.58 10.60 -2.55
CA SER A 33 -8.32 9.96 -1.46
C SER A 33 -7.74 10.35 -0.11
N ARG A 34 -8.63 10.52 0.87
CA ARG A 34 -8.31 10.66 2.29
C ARG A 34 -9.19 9.71 3.07
N GLU A 35 -8.59 8.89 3.92
CA GLU A 35 -9.30 7.86 4.68
C GLU A 35 -8.75 7.77 6.10
N VAL A 36 -9.57 7.25 7.01
CA VAL A 36 -9.16 6.77 8.32
C VAL A 36 -9.30 5.25 8.31
N ASN A 37 -8.20 4.55 8.52
CA ASN A 37 -8.19 3.10 8.64
C ASN A 37 -7.89 2.75 10.10
N GLU A 38 -8.94 2.49 10.88
CA GLU A 38 -8.81 2.20 12.30
C GLU A 38 -8.15 0.85 12.57
N GLU A 39 -8.36 -0.13 11.69
CA GLU A 39 -7.72 -1.44 11.79
C GLU A 39 -6.18 -1.33 11.73
N GLN A 40 -5.66 -0.49 10.84
CA GLN A 40 -4.24 -0.22 10.73
C GLN A 40 -3.76 0.91 11.65
N GLY A 41 -4.67 1.65 12.26
CA GLY A 41 -4.36 2.75 13.18
C GLY A 41 -3.77 3.98 12.48
N VAL A 42 -4.25 4.31 11.29
CA VAL A 42 -3.73 5.44 10.50
C VAL A 42 -4.83 6.33 9.93
N ARG A 43 -4.47 7.60 9.78
CA ARG A 43 -5.12 8.55 8.90
C ARG A 43 -4.24 8.67 7.67
N GLU A 44 -4.82 8.55 6.48
CA GLU A 44 -4.02 8.41 5.27
C GLU A 44 -4.54 9.25 4.11
N ALA A 45 -3.65 9.56 3.17
CA ALA A 45 -3.97 10.17 1.89
C ALA A 45 -3.23 9.46 0.76
N MET A 46 -3.91 9.31 -0.37
CA MET A 46 -3.32 8.82 -1.61
C MET A 46 -3.16 9.97 -2.59
N LEU A 47 -1.93 10.21 -3.01
CA LEU A 47 -1.57 11.25 -3.97
C LEU A 47 -1.11 10.61 -5.27
N ARG A 48 -1.67 11.08 -6.38
CA ARG A 48 -1.30 10.58 -7.71
C ARG A 48 -0.01 11.25 -8.18
N VAL A 49 0.99 10.44 -8.51
CA VAL A 49 2.28 10.93 -9.03
C VAL A 49 2.14 11.36 -10.49
N ALA A 50 1.47 10.58 -11.31
CA ALA A 50 1.12 10.93 -12.69
C ALA A 50 0.08 9.94 -13.21
N ALA A 51 -0.73 10.38 -14.18
CA ALA A 51 -1.49 9.46 -15.01
C ALA A 51 -0.55 8.96 -16.12
N ALA A 52 0.21 7.90 -15.85
CA ALA A 52 1.08 7.30 -16.84
C ALA A 52 0.31 6.32 -17.74
N PRO A 53 0.70 6.15 -19.00
CA PRO A 53 0.22 5.01 -19.77
C PRO A 53 0.58 3.71 -19.04
N GLY A 54 -0.43 2.89 -18.70
CA GLY A 54 -0.23 1.63 -17.97
C GLY A 54 -0.58 1.67 -16.49
N GLY A 55 -1.07 2.79 -15.96
CA GLY A 55 -1.56 2.91 -14.60
C GLY A 55 -0.98 4.06 -13.81
N SER A 56 -1.54 4.32 -12.66
CA SER A 56 -1.10 5.39 -11.77
C SER A 56 -0.10 4.86 -10.74
N SER A 57 0.94 5.64 -10.49
CA SER A 57 1.80 5.47 -9.33
C SER A 57 1.32 6.37 -8.20
N TRP A 58 1.47 5.91 -6.96
CA TRP A 58 0.94 6.60 -5.81
C TRP A 58 1.98 6.86 -4.74
N ILE A 59 1.86 7.99 -4.07
CA ILE A 59 2.43 8.23 -2.75
C ILE A 59 1.30 8.09 -1.74
N GLN A 60 1.49 7.24 -0.75
CA GLN A 60 0.59 7.12 0.39
C GLN A 60 1.22 7.81 1.59
N LEU A 61 0.54 8.81 2.13
CA LEU A 61 0.97 9.49 3.35
C LEU A 61 0.21 8.90 4.53
N LEU A 62 0.92 8.58 5.60
CA LEU A 62 0.40 7.87 6.76
C LEU A 62 0.69 8.66 8.04
N GLU A 63 -0.36 9.15 8.70
CA GLU A 63 -0.29 9.71 10.04
C GLU A 63 -0.88 8.73 11.05
N PRO A 64 -0.15 8.35 12.12
CA PRO A 64 -0.69 7.41 13.10
C PRO A 64 -1.85 8.03 13.89
N LEU A 65 -2.85 7.23 14.22
CA LEU A 65 -3.95 7.63 15.11
C LEU A 65 -3.51 7.71 16.57
N GLY A 66 -2.37 7.14 16.91
CA GLY A 66 -1.80 7.18 18.24
C GLY A 66 -0.38 6.58 18.29
N PRO A 67 0.33 6.79 19.42
CA PRO A 67 1.74 6.36 19.55
C PRO A 67 1.92 4.83 19.57
N ASP A 68 0.89 4.08 19.95
CA ASP A 68 0.95 2.62 20.09
C ASP A 68 0.53 1.88 18.82
N THR A 69 0.28 2.60 17.74
CA THR A 69 0.03 2.01 16.42
C THR A 69 1.34 1.60 15.74
N PRO A 70 1.31 0.71 14.74
CA PRO A 70 2.53 0.34 13.99
C PRO A 70 3.26 1.55 13.41
N VAL A 71 2.56 2.49 12.79
CA VAL A 71 3.16 3.72 12.23
C VAL A 71 3.65 4.66 13.35
N GLY A 72 2.92 4.75 14.47
CA GLY A 72 3.35 5.53 15.64
C GLY A 72 4.66 5.02 16.22
N ARG A 73 4.82 3.71 16.34
CA ARG A 73 6.08 3.09 16.78
C ARG A 73 7.21 3.27 15.78
N PHE A 74 6.90 3.22 14.49
CA PHE A 74 7.87 3.50 13.43
C PHE A 74 8.41 4.92 13.54
N LEU A 75 7.54 5.93 13.66
CA LEU A 75 7.93 7.33 13.80
C LEU A 75 8.79 7.57 15.06
N ALA A 76 8.43 6.93 16.17
CA ALA A 76 9.20 7.05 17.41
C ALA A 76 10.63 6.51 17.28
N ARG A 77 10.84 5.47 16.48
CA ARG A 77 12.14 4.84 16.28
C ARG A 77 12.98 5.46 15.16
N ARG A 78 12.33 5.88 14.07
CA ARG A 78 13.01 6.27 12.82
C ARG A 78 12.72 7.69 12.37
N GLY A 79 11.70 8.37 12.94
CA GLY A 79 11.21 9.63 12.41
C GLY A 79 10.43 9.47 11.11
N GLU A 80 10.16 10.56 10.44
CA GLU A 80 9.48 10.57 9.15
C GLU A 80 10.32 9.89 8.07
N GLY A 81 9.67 9.16 7.18
CA GLY A 81 10.34 8.52 6.05
C GLY A 81 9.52 7.40 5.42
N VAL A 82 10.14 6.67 4.52
CA VAL A 82 9.52 5.53 3.85
C VAL A 82 9.20 4.45 4.88
N HIS A 83 7.93 4.07 4.93
CA HIS A 83 7.42 3.04 5.82
C HIS A 83 7.33 1.68 5.12
N HIS A 84 6.79 1.65 3.89
CA HIS A 84 6.64 0.42 3.11
C HIS A 84 6.57 0.70 1.62
N ILE A 85 6.74 -0.37 0.83
CA ILE A 85 6.50 -0.37 -0.62
C ILE A 85 5.34 -1.32 -0.89
N GLY A 86 4.35 -0.85 -1.65
CA GLY A 86 3.22 -1.64 -2.12
C GLY A 86 3.45 -2.12 -3.56
N TYR A 87 3.27 -3.41 -3.79
CA TYR A 87 3.33 -4.02 -5.11
C TYR A 87 1.94 -4.50 -5.52
N GLY A 88 1.55 -4.20 -6.75
CA GLY A 88 0.32 -4.69 -7.33
C GLY A 88 0.39 -6.17 -7.67
N VAL A 89 -0.71 -6.86 -7.44
CA VAL A 89 -0.92 -8.26 -7.82
C VAL A 89 -2.30 -8.41 -8.45
N ALA A 90 -2.43 -9.37 -9.36
CA ALA A 90 -3.71 -9.64 -10.01
C ALA A 90 -4.69 -10.40 -9.09
N ASP A 91 -4.16 -11.32 -8.27
CA ASP A 91 -4.92 -12.13 -7.32
C ASP A 91 -4.08 -12.27 -6.05
N ILE A 92 -4.50 -11.58 -4.98
CA ILE A 92 -3.74 -11.51 -3.74
C ILE A 92 -3.70 -12.85 -3.00
N THR A 93 -4.77 -13.63 -3.06
CA THR A 93 -4.80 -14.95 -2.42
C THR A 93 -3.83 -15.91 -3.10
N ALA A 94 -3.81 -15.92 -4.44
CA ALA A 94 -2.85 -16.72 -5.20
C ALA A 94 -1.42 -16.24 -4.97
N ALA A 95 -1.19 -14.91 -4.89
CA ALA A 95 0.12 -14.34 -4.61
C ALA A 95 0.63 -14.75 -3.23
N LEU A 96 -0.21 -14.67 -2.19
CA LEU A 96 0.16 -15.09 -0.84
C LEU A 96 0.53 -16.58 -0.78
N THR A 97 -0.23 -17.42 -1.45
CA THR A 97 0.07 -18.86 -1.56
C THR A 97 1.42 -19.11 -2.23
N ALA A 98 1.66 -18.46 -3.36
CA ALA A 98 2.91 -18.62 -4.11
C ALA A 98 4.13 -18.11 -3.31
N ILE A 99 4.03 -16.96 -2.68
CA ILE A 99 5.12 -16.33 -1.92
C ILE A 99 5.40 -17.12 -0.64
N GLY A 100 4.37 -17.51 0.10
CA GLY A 100 4.49 -18.35 1.29
C GLY A 100 5.11 -19.71 0.98
N GLY A 101 4.72 -20.31 -0.16
CA GLY A 101 5.31 -21.56 -0.64
C GLY A 101 6.79 -21.48 -1.01
N ARG A 102 7.32 -20.27 -1.20
CA ARG A 102 8.75 -20.00 -1.42
C ARG A 102 9.53 -19.67 -0.15
N GLY A 103 8.90 -19.81 1.02
CA GLY A 103 9.55 -19.66 2.32
C GLY A 103 9.53 -18.26 2.91
N VAL A 104 8.80 -17.31 2.30
CA VAL A 104 8.61 -15.97 2.86
C VAL A 104 7.54 -16.00 3.94
N ARG A 105 7.84 -15.43 5.11
CA ARG A 105 6.85 -15.31 6.18
C ARG A 105 5.82 -14.24 5.84
N LEU A 106 4.55 -14.62 5.96
CA LEU A 106 3.42 -13.73 5.76
C LEU A 106 3.05 -13.09 7.10
N LEU A 107 3.01 -11.76 7.18
CA LEU A 107 2.44 -11.06 8.34
C LEU A 107 0.91 -11.19 8.33
N ASP A 108 0.33 -11.11 7.13
CA ASP A 108 -1.09 -11.37 6.91
C ASP A 108 -1.26 -12.63 6.07
N ARG A 109 -1.92 -13.64 6.62
CA ARG A 109 -2.24 -14.88 5.90
C ARG A 109 -3.49 -14.74 5.04
N ARG A 110 -4.30 -13.73 5.30
CA ARG A 110 -5.52 -13.38 4.58
C ARG A 110 -5.51 -11.90 4.25
N PRO A 111 -6.07 -11.50 3.11
CA PRO A 111 -6.18 -10.09 2.76
C PRO A 111 -6.95 -9.28 3.80
N ARG A 112 -6.52 -8.04 3.98
CA ARG A 112 -7.18 -7.02 4.78
C ARG A 112 -7.66 -5.86 3.90
N HIS A 113 -8.48 -4.99 4.47
CA HIS A 113 -8.94 -3.78 3.80
C HIS A 113 -7.84 -2.72 3.77
N GLY A 114 -7.55 -2.18 2.59
CA GLY A 114 -6.60 -1.12 2.34
C GLY A 114 -7.23 0.13 1.74
N SER A 115 -6.39 1.06 1.30
CA SER A 115 -6.81 2.33 0.70
C SER A 115 -7.60 2.12 -0.59
N MET A 116 -8.57 3.00 -0.82
CA MET A 116 -9.38 3.04 -2.06
C MET A 116 -10.04 1.70 -2.40
N GLY A 117 -10.47 0.96 -1.38
CA GLY A 117 -11.17 -0.31 -1.55
C GLY A 117 -10.29 -1.49 -1.98
N ALA A 118 -8.98 -1.36 -1.95
CA ALA A 118 -8.05 -2.43 -2.28
C ALA A 118 -8.04 -3.53 -1.21
N ALA A 119 -7.70 -4.76 -1.61
CA ALA A 119 -7.31 -5.82 -0.71
C ALA A 119 -5.79 -5.79 -0.53
N ILE A 120 -5.31 -5.86 0.70
CA ILE A 120 -3.88 -5.79 1.01
C ILE A 120 -3.42 -6.92 1.92
N ALA A 121 -2.12 -7.21 1.89
CA ALA A 121 -1.48 -8.10 2.83
C ALA A 121 0.02 -7.77 2.95
N PHE A 122 0.55 -7.85 4.17
CA PHE A 122 1.95 -7.55 4.44
C PHE A 122 2.82 -8.82 4.52
N LEU A 123 4.04 -8.70 4.02
CA LEU A 123 5.11 -9.70 4.11
C LEU A 123 6.12 -9.27 5.18
N HIS A 124 6.74 -10.27 5.83
CA HIS A 124 7.74 -9.99 6.84
C HIS A 124 9.01 -9.38 6.21
N PRO A 125 9.44 -8.18 6.65
CA PRO A 125 10.54 -7.46 5.99
C PRO A 125 11.86 -8.21 6.01
N ALA A 126 12.15 -8.99 7.02
CA ALA A 126 13.40 -9.74 7.11
C ALA A 126 13.59 -10.77 5.97
N ASP A 127 12.49 -11.23 5.37
CA ASP A 127 12.55 -12.22 4.29
C ASP A 127 12.51 -11.59 2.89
N VAL A 128 12.34 -10.28 2.81
CA VAL A 128 12.19 -9.53 1.55
C VAL A 128 13.11 -8.30 1.49
N GLY A 129 14.35 -8.47 1.93
CA GLY A 129 15.38 -7.47 1.80
C GLY A 129 15.35 -6.34 2.84
N GLY A 130 14.64 -6.51 3.95
CA GLY A 130 14.58 -5.53 5.03
C GLY A 130 13.56 -4.41 4.83
N VAL A 131 12.77 -4.46 3.76
CA VAL A 131 11.71 -3.47 3.44
C VAL A 131 10.36 -4.06 3.79
N LEU A 132 9.57 -3.40 4.63
CA LEU A 132 8.18 -3.78 4.82
C LEU A 132 7.46 -3.73 3.47
N THR A 133 6.93 -4.86 3.05
CA THR A 133 6.36 -5.04 1.70
C THR A 133 4.88 -5.36 1.80
N GLU A 134 4.09 -4.62 1.04
CA GLU A 134 2.65 -4.79 0.94
C GLU A 134 2.28 -5.33 -0.44
N LEU A 135 1.39 -6.30 -0.50
CA LEU A 135 0.74 -6.73 -1.73
C LEU A 135 -0.60 -6.00 -1.84
N VAL A 136 -0.94 -5.56 -3.04
CA VAL A 136 -2.14 -4.76 -3.31
C VAL A 136 -2.89 -5.34 -4.49
N GLU A 137 -4.14 -5.73 -4.27
CA GLU A 137 -5.09 -6.06 -5.34
C GLU A 137 -6.12 -4.94 -5.43
N ALA A 138 -6.11 -4.23 -6.56
CA ALA A 138 -7.06 -3.14 -6.81
C ALA A 138 -8.49 -3.67 -6.96
N PRO A 139 -9.53 -2.93 -6.53
CA PRO A 139 -10.91 -3.33 -6.75
C PRO A 139 -11.21 -3.45 -8.25
N GLY A 140 -11.96 -4.50 -8.64
CA GLY A 140 -12.34 -4.76 -10.04
C GLY A 140 -11.37 -5.63 -10.84
N SER A 141 -10.22 -6.04 -10.30
CA SER A 141 -9.31 -6.98 -10.96
C SER A 141 -9.92 -8.39 -11.15
N MET A 142 -10.92 -8.74 -10.35
CA MET A 142 -11.64 -10.01 -10.47
C MET A 142 -12.64 -10.09 -11.64
N GLN A 143 -12.95 -8.98 -12.33
CA GLN A 143 -14.01 -8.96 -13.36
C GLN A 143 -13.54 -9.22 -14.79
N THR A 144 -12.24 -9.30 -15.04
CA THR A 144 -11.73 -9.51 -16.40
C THR A 144 -11.54 -10.98 -16.79
N ASN A 145 -11.64 -11.93 -15.86
CA ASN A 145 -11.42 -13.36 -16.17
C ASN A 145 -12.70 -14.17 -16.46
N SER A 146 -13.90 -13.57 -16.38
CA SER A 146 -15.16 -14.32 -16.61
C SER A 146 -15.82 -14.08 -17.97
N LEU A 147 -15.22 -13.29 -18.87
CA LEU A 147 -15.82 -12.97 -20.19
C LEU A 147 -15.03 -13.49 -21.40
N GLN A 148 -14.05 -14.36 -21.23
CA GLN A 148 -13.30 -14.94 -22.35
C GLN A 148 -13.55 -16.43 -22.58
N THR A 149 -14.64 -16.99 -22.06
CA THR A 149 -14.95 -18.42 -22.29
C THR A 149 -16.30 -18.66 -22.96
N GLU A 150 -16.84 -17.69 -23.68
CA GLU A 150 -17.99 -17.93 -24.57
C GLU A 150 -17.83 -17.13 -25.87
N LEU A 151 -17.05 -17.66 -26.80
CA LEU A 151 -17.21 -17.50 -28.25
C LEU A 151 -16.59 -18.69 -28.95
#